data_c3b6783b7fbf96a36b1e029171e0667c
#
_entry.id   c3b6783b7fbf96a36b1e029171e0667c
#
_cell.length_a   1.000
_cell.length_b   1.000
_cell.length_c   1.000
_cell.angle_alpha   90.00
_cell.angle_beta   90.00
_cell.angle_gamma   90.00
#
_symmetry.space_group_name_H-M   'P 1'
#
loop_
_entity.id
_entity.type
_entity.pdbx_description
1 polymer ?
#
loop_
_entity_poly.entity_id
_entity_poly.type
_entity_poly.pdbx_seq_one_letter_code
_entity_poly.pdbx_strand_id
1 'polypeptide(L)'
;MKMIFRGDDLGISEGVNYGLLKSIQDGALSCVGLMPNMESARHGYQLIKDIDICLGQHTNICLGKPISNPVLIPSLVNDNGEFYSSHDINHRQEDTIDILECELEIEA
;
A
#
# COMPACT_ATOMS: atom_id res chain seq x y z
N MET A 1 -16.35 5.70 24.92
CA MET A 1 -15.10 5.64 24.15
C MET A 1 -15.45 5.14 22.76
N LYS A 2 -14.95 5.77 21.70
CA LYS A 2 -15.09 5.28 20.31
C LYS A 2 -13.76 4.72 19.87
N MET A 3 -13.75 3.54 19.26
CA MET A 3 -12.53 2.89 18.74
C MET A 3 -12.71 2.62 17.25
N ILE A 4 -11.62 2.73 16.50
CA ILE A 4 -11.54 2.37 15.09
C ILE A 4 -10.57 1.19 14.99
N PHE A 5 -11.06 0.09 14.43
CA PHE A 5 -10.23 -1.06 14.09
C PHE A 5 -10.04 -1.08 12.57
N ARG A 6 -8.79 -0.92 12.15
CA ARG A 6 -8.42 -0.85 10.74
C ARG A 6 -7.70 -2.13 10.32
N GLY A 7 -8.11 -2.71 9.21
CA GLY A 7 -7.37 -3.74 8.50
C GLY A 7 -6.59 -3.11 7.35
N ASP A 8 -5.28 -3.29 7.33
CA ASP A 8 -4.42 -2.82 6.25
C ASP A 8 -4.18 -3.89 5.18
N ASP A 9 -3.48 -3.52 4.11
CA ASP A 9 -3.01 -4.39 3.04
C ASP A 9 -4.10 -4.97 2.12
N LEU A 10 -5.29 -4.33 2.04
CA LEU A 10 -6.26 -4.72 1.02
C LEU A 10 -5.65 -4.53 -0.37
N GLY A 11 -5.59 -5.61 -1.13
CA GLY A 11 -5.00 -5.60 -2.47
C GLY A 11 -3.66 -6.31 -2.59
N ILE A 12 -2.99 -6.63 -1.49
CA ILE A 12 -1.67 -7.28 -1.53
C ILE A 12 -1.75 -8.69 -2.12
N SER A 13 -2.82 -9.42 -1.79
CA SER A 13 -3.14 -10.74 -2.37
C SER A 13 -4.62 -11.05 -2.22
N GLU A 14 -5.12 -12.01 -3.02
CA GLU A 14 -6.51 -12.48 -2.88
C GLU A 14 -6.78 -13.11 -1.51
N GLY A 15 -5.81 -13.85 -0.96
CA GLY A 15 -5.94 -14.45 0.36
C GLY A 15 -6.14 -13.41 1.46
N VAL A 16 -5.35 -12.33 1.45
CA VAL A 16 -5.51 -11.20 2.37
C VAL A 16 -6.85 -10.51 2.15
N ASN A 17 -7.26 -10.31 0.90
CA ASN A 17 -8.56 -9.70 0.58
C ASN A 17 -9.74 -10.48 1.18
N TYR A 18 -9.73 -11.80 1.07
CA TYR A 18 -10.76 -12.66 1.69
C TYR A 18 -10.70 -12.64 3.22
N GLY A 19 -9.50 -12.61 3.79
CA GLY A 19 -9.32 -12.48 5.24
C GLY A 19 -9.90 -11.17 5.78
N LEU A 20 -9.64 -10.06 5.10
CA LEU A 20 -10.22 -8.76 5.45
C LEU A 20 -11.73 -8.75 5.28
N LEU A 21 -12.26 -9.27 4.17
CA LEU A 21 -13.69 -9.41 3.96
C LEU A 21 -14.36 -10.18 5.12
N LYS A 22 -13.78 -11.31 5.50
CA LYS A 22 -14.29 -12.10 6.63
C LYS A 22 -14.28 -11.32 7.94
N SER A 23 -13.20 -10.60 8.22
CA SER A 23 -13.08 -9.76 9.42
C SER A 23 -14.09 -8.61 9.45
N ILE A 24 -14.42 -8.03 8.28
CA ILE A 24 -15.49 -7.03 8.15
C ILE A 24 -16.84 -7.67 8.46
N GLN A 25 -17.15 -8.81 7.84
CA GLN A 25 -18.42 -9.52 8.02
C GLN A 25 -18.65 -9.96 9.47
N ASP A 26 -17.57 -10.33 10.17
CA ASP A 26 -17.64 -10.70 11.60
C ASP A 26 -17.70 -9.45 12.52
N GLY A 27 -17.67 -8.24 11.97
CA GLY A 27 -17.77 -7.00 12.73
C GLY A 27 -16.48 -6.61 13.46
N ALA A 28 -15.34 -7.23 13.12
CA ALA A 28 -14.06 -6.92 13.76
C ALA A 28 -13.44 -5.63 13.23
N LEU A 29 -13.70 -5.26 11.96
CA LEU A 29 -13.14 -4.09 11.32
C LEU A 29 -14.20 -3.02 11.04
N SER A 30 -13.83 -1.77 11.24
CA SER A 30 -14.61 -0.59 10.90
C SER A 30 -14.00 0.25 9.77
N CYS A 31 -12.76 -0.06 9.40
CA CYS A 31 -12.03 0.63 8.35
C CYS A 31 -11.07 -0.35 7.67
N VAL A 32 -10.79 -0.15 6.39
CA VAL A 32 -9.75 -0.88 5.65
C VAL A 32 -8.87 0.07 4.85
N GLY A 33 -7.60 -0.30 4.69
CA GLY A 33 -6.62 0.41 3.88
C GLY A 33 -6.35 -0.33 2.58
N LEU A 34 -6.68 0.30 1.45
CA LEU A 34 -6.40 -0.23 0.10
C LEU A 34 -5.02 0.19 -0.36
N MET A 35 -4.24 -0.77 -0.86
CA MET A 35 -2.97 -0.55 -1.56
C MET A 35 -3.22 -0.53 -3.08
N PRO A 36 -3.40 0.64 -3.70
CA PRO A 36 -3.88 0.74 -5.08
C PRO A 36 -2.89 0.23 -6.13
N ASN A 37 -1.60 0.19 -5.81
CA ASN A 37 -0.54 -0.27 -6.71
C ASN A 37 -0.36 -1.79 -6.73
N MET A 38 -1.05 -2.53 -5.88
CA MET A 38 -0.90 -3.98 -5.79
C MET A 38 -1.78 -4.71 -6.80
N GLU A 39 -1.31 -5.88 -7.25
CA GLU A 39 -1.98 -6.66 -8.31
C GLU A 39 -3.42 -7.06 -7.96
N SER A 40 -3.67 -7.38 -6.69
CA SER A 40 -5.00 -7.78 -6.21
C SER A 40 -5.87 -6.61 -5.72
N ALA A 41 -5.44 -5.36 -5.94
CA ALA A 41 -6.17 -4.17 -5.48
C ALA A 41 -7.59 -4.11 -6.04
N ARG A 42 -7.75 -4.33 -7.35
CA ARG A 42 -9.06 -4.36 -8.00
C ARG A 42 -9.97 -5.45 -7.44
N HIS A 43 -9.43 -6.65 -7.24
CA HIS A 43 -10.15 -7.76 -6.62
C HIS A 43 -10.61 -7.39 -5.20
N GLY A 44 -9.71 -6.87 -4.36
CA GLY A 44 -10.04 -6.44 -3.01
C GLY A 44 -11.15 -5.39 -2.98
N TYR A 45 -11.04 -4.37 -3.82
CA TYR A 45 -12.08 -3.33 -3.94
C TYR A 45 -13.43 -3.92 -4.34
N GLN A 46 -13.48 -4.84 -5.33
CA GLN A 46 -14.73 -5.45 -5.77
C GLN A 46 -15.42 -6.27 -4.66
N LEU A 47 -14.67 -6.87 -3.76
CA LEU A 47 -15.22 -7.64 -2.62
C LEU A 47 -15.95 -6.75 -1.60
N ILE A 48 -15.51 -5.49 -1.44
CA ILE A 48 -15.99 -4.63 -0.35
C ILE A 48 -16.80 -3.41 -0.81
N LYS A 49 -16.85 -3.12 -2.10
CA LYS A 49 -17.43 -1.87 -2.65
C LYS A 49 -18.88 -1.60 -2.25
N ASP A 50 -19.66 -2.65 -1.98
CA ASP A 50 -21.08 -2.57 -1.63
C ASP A 50 -21.31 -2.76 -0.11
N ILE A 51 -20.23 -2.82 0.67
CA ILE A 51 -20.27 -2.93 2.13
C ILE A 51 -20.11 -1.54 2.75
N ASP A 52 -20.92 -1.22 3.75
CA ASP A 52 -20.78 0.01 4.51
C ASP A 52 -19.58 -0.08 5.46
N ILE A 53 -18.41 0.23 4.91
CA ILE A 53 -17.11 0.22 5.59
C ILE A 53 -16.30 1.47 5.21
N CYS A 54 -15.58 2.04 6.15
CA CYS A 54 -14.65 3.12 5.85
C CYS A 54 -13.49 2.59 5.02
N LEU A 55 -13.33 3.12 3.81
CA LEU A 55 -12.22 2.79 2.92
C LEU A 55 -11.22 3.94 2.89
N GLY A 56 -9.98 3.66 3.28
CA GLY A 56 -8.86 4.59 3.22
C GLY A 56 -7.79 4.12 2.23
N GLN A 57 -6.95 5.05 1.81
CA GLN A 57 -5.73 4.72 1.09
C GLN A 57 -4.68 4.20 2.08
N HIS A 58 -4.03 3.09 1.71
CA HIS A 58 -2.80 2.61 2.34
C HIS A 58 -1.65 2.89 1.40
N THR A 59 -0.98 4.02 1.63
CA THR A 59 0.15 4.45 0.80
C THR A 59 1.28 3.47 0.90
N ASN A 60 1.77 3.00 -0.23
CA ASN A 60 2.83 2.03 -0.35
C ASN A 60 3.93 2.55 -1.27
N ILE A 61 5.13 2.66 -0.74
CA ILE A 61 6.36 3.09 -1.46
C ILE A 61 7.51 2.10 -1.26
N CYS A 62 7.22 0.89 -0.82
CA CYS A 62 8.25 -0.10 -0.46
C CYS A 62 7.94 -1.52 -0.94
N LEU A 63 6.89 -1.71 -1.73
CA LEU A 63 6.49 -3.03 -2.23
C LEU A 63 5.88 -2.95 -3.62
N GLY A 64 6.33 -3.82 -4.52
CA GLY A 64 5.81 -3.94 -5.88
C GLY A 64 6.20 -2.78 -6.79
N LYS A 65 5.33 -2.47 -7.75
CA LYS A 65 5.57 -1.41 -8.74
C LYS A 65 4.77 -0.15 -8.42
N PRO A 66 5.32 1.03 -8.66
CA PRO A 66 4.56 2.28 -8.57
C PRO A 66 3.48 2.36 -9.66
N ILE A 67 2.42 3.10 -9.38
CA ILE A 67 1.45 3.53 -10.41
C ILE A 67 2.04 4.65 -11.26
N SER A 68 2.81 5.54 -10.62
CA SER A 68 3.54 6.61 -11.30
C SER A 68 4.63 6.07 -12.22
N ASN A 69 5.00 6.86 -13.22
CA ASN A 69 6.13 6.51 -14.09
C ASN A 69 7.43 6.46 -13.26
N PRO A 70 8.16 5.32 -13.23
CA PRO A 70 9.40 5.16 -12.46
C PRO A 70 10.46 6.23 -12.75
N VAL A 71 10.48 6.78 -13.96
CA VAL A 71 11.43 7.84 -14.35
C VAL A 71 11.23 9.12 -13.54
N LEU A 72 10.03 9.35 -13.01
CA LEU A 72 9.69 10.53 -12.20
C LEU A 72 10.03 10.36 -10.72
N ILE A 73 10.36 9.15 -10.30
CA ILE A 73 10.61 8.78 -8.89
C ILE A 73 11.87 7.90 -8.77
N PRO A 74 13.01 8.33 -9.32
CA PRO A 74 14.21 7.48 -9.43
C PRO A 74 14.79 7.09 -8.06
N SER A 75 14.59 7.90 -7.02
CA SER A 75 15.09 7.59 -5.67
C SER A 75 14.28 6.50 -4.95
N LEU A 76 13.06 6.22 -5.41
CA LEU A 76 12.17 5.25 -4.79
C LEU A 76 12.19 3.87 -5.47
N VAL A 77 12.76 3.77 -6.67
CA VAL A 77 12.70 2.55 -7.50
C VAL A 77 14.08 2.05 -7.89
N ASN A 78 14.17 0.74 -8.07
CA ASN A 78 15.35 0.07 -8.58
C ASN A 78 15.40 0.08 -10.13
N ASP A 79 16.45 -0.49 -10.71
CA ASP A 79 16.64 -0.58 -12.17
C ASP A 79 15.52 -1.34 -12.90
N ASN A 80 14.75 -2.17 -12.19
CA ASN A 80 13.59 -2.89 -12.74
C ASN A 80 12.29 -2.07 -12.67
N GLY A 81 12.35 -0.85 -12.13
CA GLY A 81 11.19 0.01 -11.92
C GLY A 81 10.27 -0.45 -10.80
N GLU A 82 10.78 -1.19 -9.83
CA GLU A 82 10.09 -1.64 -8.64
C GLU A 82 10.55 -0.86 -7.42
N PHE A 83 9.67 -0.65 -6.44
CA PHE A 83 10.06 -0.01 -5.20
C PHE A 83 11.16 -0.79 -4.49
N TYR A 84 12.10 -0.07 -3.87
CA TYR A 84 13.05 -0.69 -2.95
C TYR A 84 12.31 -1.29 -1.77
N SER A 85 12.61 -2.55 -1.45
CA SER A 85 11.99 -3.25 -0.33
C SER A 85 12.36 -2.59 1.01
N SER A 86 11.39 -2.57 1.93
CA SER A 86 11.66 -2.18 3.33
C SER A 86 12.69 -3.07 4.03
N HIS A 87 12.93 -4.27 3.49
CA HIS A 87 13.93 -5.21 3.99
C HIS A 87 15.32 -4.99 3.37
N ASP A 88 15.43 -4.15 2.35
CA ASP A 88 16.70 -3.81 1.71
C ASP A 88 17.44 -2.73 2.51
N ILE A 89 17.80 -3.11 3.75
CA ILE A 89 18.43 -2.22 4.73
C ILE A 89 19.78 -1.70 4.21
N ASN A 90 20.52 -2.51 3.47
CA ASN A 90 21.83 -2.14 2.97
C ASN A 90 21.76 -0.98 1.97
N HIS A 91 20.73 -0.96 1.12
CA HIS A 91 20.54 0.10 0.15
C HIS A 91 20.16 1.45 0.80
N ARG A 92 19.43 1.39 1.92
CA ARG A 92 19.01 2.60 2.67
C ARG A 92 20.11 3.20 3.54
N GLN A 93 21.17 2.44 3.86
CA GLN A 93 22.27 2.90 4.71
C GLN A 93 23.47 3.42 3.94
N GLU A 94 23.69 2.96 2.71
CA GLU A 94 24.85 3.31 1.92
C GLU A 94 24.63 4.49 0.96
N ASP A 95 23.41 4.64 0.45
CA ASP A 95 23.05 5.80 -0.33
C ASP A 95 22.38 6.85 0.57
N THR A 96 22.98 8.02 0.62
CA THR A 96 22.32 9.22 1.13
C THR A 96 21.07 9.47 0.29
N ILE A 97 19.95 8.84 0.67
CA ILE A 97 18.65 9.23 0.16
C ILE A 97 18.52 10.69 0.56
N ASP A 98 18.53 11.58 -0.41
CA ASP A 98 18.18 12.95 -0.17
C ASP A 98 16.72 12.96 0.27
N ILE A 99 16.51 13.14 1.56
CA ILE A 99 15.17 13.11 2.19
C ILE A 99 14.27 14.12 1.49
N LEU A 100 14.82 15.26 1.10
CA LEU A 100 14.07 16.31 0.42
C LEU A 100 13.63 15.86 -0.99
N GLU A 101 14.50 15.19 -1.73
CA GLU A 101 14.17 14.65 -3.05
C GLU A 101 13.11 13.56 -2.95
N CYS A 102 13.23 12.69 -1.96
CA CYS A 102 12.24 11.65 -1.68
C CYS A 102 10.87 12.24 -1.26
N GLU A 103 10.85 13.28 -0.42
CA GLU A 103 9.62 13.99 -0.05
C GLU A 103 8.95 14.62 -1.25
N LEU A 104 9.70 15.27 -2.13
CA LEU A 104 9.17 15.86 -3.36
C LEU A 104 8.59 14.82 -4.32
N GLU A 105 9.20 13.65 -4.42
CA GLU A 105 8.68 12.53 -5.24
C GLU A 105 7.38 11.97 -4.67
N ILE A 106 7.24 11.88 -3.34
CA ILE A 106 6.02 11.38 -2.69
C ILE A 106 4.87 12.37 -2.85
N GLU A 107 5.14 13.67 -2.82
CA GLU A 107 4.12 14.73 -2.98
C GLU A 107 3.64 14.85 -4.44
N ALA A 108 4.45 14.44 -5.40
CA ALA A 108 4.11 14.52 -6.81
C ALA A 108 3.15 13.41 -7.25
#